data_76d177c4086ad834fce3e72774c7e990
#
_entry.id   76d177c4086ad834fce3e72774c7e990
#
_cell.length_a   1.000
_cell.length_b   1.000
_cell.length_c   1.000
_cell.angle_alpha   90.00
_cell.angle_beta   90.00
_cell.angle_gamma   90.00
#
_symmetry.space_group_name_H-M   'P 1'
#
loop_
_entity.id
_entity.type
_entity.pdbx_description
1 polymer ?
#
loop_
_entity_poly.entity_id
_entity_poly.type
_entity_poly.pdbx_seq_one_letter_code
_entity_poly.pdbx_strand_id
1 'polypeptide(L)'
;MSRIRAVLFDFGGVFTPSPFDGARNYGAQIGASPERVLELVFGPYHEDTDHPWHRLERGEMALVDARNAIVELGRAEGVDADPFKLFASMANGPRGAYDAMIARARAVVGRGYRTALVTNNVVEFRESWRKMLPADELFQVVVDSSEVRMRKPNPAIFRHTLALLGDVAPEECLFLDDAASNVEAAEKLGIRGVLVKSDLADALAALDALL
;
A
#
# COMPACT_ATOMS: atom_id res chain seq x y z
N MET A 1 -23.31 -13.47 6.60
CA MET A 1 -21.96 -12.88 6.53
C MET A 1 -21.53 -12.58 7.96
N SER A 2 -20.29 -12.88 8.32
CA SER A 2 -19.74 -12.54 9.63
C SER A 2 -19.74 -11.02 9.84
N ARG A 3 -19.98 -10.58 11.09
CA ARG A 3 -19.94 -9.16 11.44
C ARG A 3 -18.48 -8.69 11.41
N ILE A 4 -18.19 -7.58 10.74
CA ILE A 4 -16.85 -6.99 10.75
C ILE A 4 -16.51 -6.50 12.17
N ARG A 5 -15.28 -6.79 12.62
CA ARG A 5 -14.69 -6.40 13.90
C ARG A 5 -13.37 -5.66 13.74
N ALA A 6 -12.70 -5.82 12.58
CA ALA A 6 -11.46 -5.14 12.30
C ALA A 6 -11.41 -4.57 10.89
N VAL A 7 -10.69 -3.45 10.72
CA VAL A 7 -10.43 -2.82 9.43
C VAL A 7 -8.93 -2.65 9.25
N LEU A 8 -8.41 -3.23 8.17
CA LEU A 8 -7.03 -3.14 7.76
C LEU A 8 -6.93 -2.13 6.61
N PHE A 9 -5.96 -1.27 6.66
CA PHE A 9 -5.73 -0.25 5.64
C PHE A 9 -4.33 -0.39 5.05
N ASP A 10 -4.19 -0.22 3.74
CA ASP A 10 -2.90 0.14 3.17
C ASP A 10 -2.62 1.63 3.40
N PHE A 11 -1.40 2.07 3.10
CA PHE A 11 -0.96 3.46 3.16
C PHE A 11 -0.97 4.14 1.79
N GLY A 12 -0.24 3.58 0.83
CA GLY A 12 -0.15 4.08 -0.53
C GLY A 12 -1.50 4.00 -1.26
N GLY A 13 -1.92 5.04 -2.00
CA GLY A 13 -3.21 5.04 -2.68
C GLY A 13 -4.44 5.10 -1.77
N VAL A 14 -4.30 4.90 -0.46
CA VAL A 14 -5.38 5.00 0.54
C VAL A 14 -5.31 6.30 1.32
N PHE A 15 -4.14 6.66 1.84
CA PHE A 15 -3.88 7.91 2.57
C PHE A 15 -2.94 8.86 1.83
N THR A 16 -2.41 8.45 0.69
CA THR A 16 -1.49 9.20 -0.17
C THR A 16 -1.81 8.94 -1.64
N PRO A 17 -1.25 9.72 -2.59
CA PRO A 17 -1.35 9.39 -4.01
C PRO A 17 -0.93 7.95 -4.32
N SER A 18 -1.63 7.33 -5.26
CA SER A 18 -1.36 5.95 -5.70
C SER A 18 -0.09 5.88 -6.56
N PRO A 19 0.79 4.88 -6.36
CA PRO A 19 1.89 4.59 -7.28
C PRO A 19 1.42 4.34 -8.73
N PHE A 20 0.21 3.82 -8.92
CA PHE A 20 -0.38 3.61 -10.25
C PHE A 20 -0.65 4.93 -10.98
N ASP A 21 -1.12 5.96 -10.27
CA ASP A 21 -1.28 7.30 -10.84
C ASP A 21 0.09 7.95 -11.12
N GLY A 22 1.05 7.72 -10.23
CA GLY A 22 2.44 8.14 -10.42
C GLY A 22 3.05 7.55 -11.69
N ALA A 23 2.89 6.25 -11.91
CA ALA A 23 3.39 5.56 -13.10
C ALA A 23 2.72 6.08 -14.38
N ARG A 24 1.41 6.37 -14.33
CA ARG A 24 0.68 6.98 -15.47
C ARG A 24 1.25 8.34 -15.82
N ASN A 25 1.43 9.20 -14.83
CA ASN A 25 1.94 10.56 -15.03
C ASN A 25 3.39 10.55 -15.49
N TYR A 26 4.23 9.73 -14.87
CA TYR A 26 5.64 9.62 -15.22
C TYR A 26 5.84 8.96 -16.59
N GLY A 27 5.11 7.89 -16.89
CA GLY A 27 5.14 7.21 -18.17
C GLY A 27 4.80 8.16 -19.33
N ALA A 28 3.79 9.02 -19.15
CA ALA A 28 3.44 10.03 -20.15
C ALA A 28 4.58 11.04 -20.40
N GLN A 29 5.38 11.39 -19.37
CA GLN A 29 6.52 12.31 -19.50
C GLN A 29 7.69 11.68 -20.27
N ILE A 30 7.92 10.38 -20.12
CA ILE A 30 9.06 9.67 -20.72
C ILE A 30 8.70 8.85 -21.97
N GLY A 31 7.44 8.87 -22.39
CA GLY A 31 6.95 8.12 -23.55
C GLY A 31 6.87 6.59 -23.35
N ALA A 32 6.72 6.14 -22.10
CA ALA A 32 6.54 4.73 -21.75
C ALA A 32 5.11 4.44 -21.26
N SER A 33 4.63 3.20 -21.44
CA SER A 33 3.33 2.84 -20.89
C SER A 33 3.36 2.78 -19.35
N PRO A 34 2.25 3.10 -18.66
CA PRO A 34 2.18 3.00 -17.19
C PRO A 34 2.52 1.61 -16.66
N GLU A 35 2.07 0.56 -17.36
CA GLU A 35 2.32 -0.84 -17.00
C GLU A 35 3.81 -1.15 -17.04
N ARG A 36 4.50 -0.64 -18.09
CA ARG A 36 5.94 -0.84 -18.21
C ARG A 36 6.74 -0.11 -17.14
N VAL A 37 6.33 1.11 -16.80
CA VAL A 37 6.93 1.89 -15.71
C VAL A 37 6.74 1.15 -14.38
N LEU A 38 5.52 0.65 -14.09
CA LEU A 38 5.24 -0.11 -12.88
C LEU A 38 6.10 -1.37 -12.79
N GLU A 39 6.18 -2.15 -13.86
CA GLU A 39 6.94 -3.39 -13.91
C GLU A 39 8.43 -3.16 -13.69
N LEU A 40 9.01 -2.14 -14.31
CA LEU A 40 10.43 -1.81 -14.17
C LEU A 40 10.78 -1.21 -12.82
N VAL A 41 9.92 -0.33 -12.28
CA VAL A 41 10.22 0.38 -11.02
C VAL A 41 9.85 -0.47 -9.80
N PHE A 42 8.66 -1.06 -9.79
CA PHE A 42 8.14 -1.77 -8.61
C PHE A 42 8.17 -3.29 -8.74
N GLY A 43 8.46 -3.82 -9.95
CA GLY A 43 8.35 -5.25 -10.22
C GLY A 43 6.89 -5.71 -10.39
N PRO A 44 6.67 -7.02 -10.56
CA PRO A 44 5.32 -7.57 -10.72
C PRO A 44 4.51 -7.40 -9.42
N TYR A 45 3.37 -6.69 -9.48
CA TYR A 45 2.52 -6.46 -8.31
C TYR A 45 1.78 -7.70 -7.82
N HIS A 46 1.62 -8.73 -8.66
CA HIS A 46 0.82 -9.92 -8.36
C HIS A 46 1.59 -11.00 -7.60
N GLU A 47 2.89 -10.81 -7.38
CA GLU A 47 3.73 -11.78 -6.66
C GLU A 47 4.87 -11.08 -5.89
N ASP A 48 5.45 -11.81 -4.95
CA ASP A 48 6.62 -11.40 -4.19
C ASP A 48 7.86 -12.09 -4.78
N THR A 49 8.78 -11.30 -5.35
CA THR A 49 9.93 -11.80 -6.12
C THR A 49 11.27 -11.25 -5.60
N ASP A 50 12.37 -11.57 -6.29
CA ASP A 50 13.70 -10.99 -6.04
C ASP A 50 13.95 -9.66 -6.77
N HIS A 51 12.88 -9.03 -7.29
CA HIS A 51 13.00 -7.69 -7.89
C HIS A 51 13.63 -6.70 -6.88
N PRO A 52 14.52 -5.78 -7.29
CA PRO A 52 15.20 -4.87 -6.36
C PRO A 52 14.25 -4.08 -5.46
N TRP A 53 13.09 -3.64 -5.98
CA TRP A 53 12.07 -2.96 -5.19
C TRP A 53 11.43 -3.87 -4.13
N HIS A 54 11.14 -5.15 -4.47
CA HIS A 54 10.60 -6.11 -3.50
C HIS A 54 11.58 -6.41 -2.37
N ARG A 55 12.86 -6.56 -2.70
CA ARG A 55 13.92 -6.75 -1.69
C ARG A 55 14.08 -5.51 -0.80
N LEU A 56 13.96 -4.30 -1.38
CA LEU A 56 13.95 -3.05 -0.64
C LEU A 56 12.76 -2.99 0.34
N GLU A 57 11.55 -3.31 -0.12
CA GLU A 57 10.35 -3.36 0.73
C GLU A 57 10.40 -4.44 1.82
N ARG A 58 11.19 -5.50 1.65
CA ARG A 58 11.48 -6.48 2.70
C ARG A 58 12.67 -6.10 3.58
N GLY A 59 13.26 -4.91 3.40
CA GLY A 59 14.43 -4.47 4.16
C GLY A 59 15.70 -5.29 3.90
N GLU A 60 15.81 -5.94 2.74
CA GLU A 60 16.94 -6.79 2.32
C GLU A 60 17.97 -6.04 1.47
N MET A 61 17.63 -4.83 1.03
CA MET A 61 18.47 -4.00 0.16
C MET A 61 18.33 -2.53 0.59
N ALA A 62 19.41 -1.76 0.47
CA ALA A 62 19.35 -0.32 0.71
C ALA A 62 18.69 0.41 -0.46
N LEU A 63 18.05 1.54 -0.20
CA LEU A 63 17.34 2.35 -1.20
C LEU A 63 18.22 2.75 -2.39
N VAL A 64 19.47 3.14 -2.14
CA VAL A 64 20.42 3.53 -3.18
C VAL A 64 20.76 2.37 -4.11
N ASP A 65 20.99 1.18 -3.54
CA ASP A 65 21.32 -0.02 -4.31
C ASP A 65 20.13 -0.49 -5.15
N ALA A 66 18.93 -0.49 -4.56
CA ALA A 66 17.68 -0.82 -5.26
C ALA A 66 17.43 0.15 -6.43
N ARG A 67 17.56 1.47 -6.19
CA ARG A 67 17.43 2.48 -7.25
C ARG A 67 18.42 2.25 -8.39
N ASN A 68 19.70 2.02 -8.06
CA ASN A 68 20.72 1.81 -9.09
C ASN A 68 20.40 0.56 -9.94
N ALA A 69 19.99 -0.53 -9.30
CA ALA A 69 19.61 -1.76 -10.01
C ALA A 69 18.37 -1.54 -10.91
N ILE A 70 17.36 -0.81 -10.45
CA ILE A 70 16.15 -0.48 -11.22
C ILE A 70 16.48 0.42 -12.42
N VAL A 71 17.32 1.43 -12.23
CA VAL A 71 17.78 2.29 -13.33
C VAL A 71 18.52 1.48 -14.40
N GLU A 72 19.34 0.50 -14.01
CA GLU A 72 20.00 -0.40 -14.97
C GLU A 72 19.01 -1.31 -15.71
N LEU A 73 17.98 -1.83 -15.01
CA LEU A 73 16.89 -2.58 -15.67
C LEU A 73 16.20 -1.71 -16.72
N GLY A 74 15.85 -0.49 -16.36
CA GLY A 74 15.26 0.47 -17.31
C GLY A 74 16.17 0.79 -18.50
N ARG A 75 17.46 1.02 -18.23
CA ARG A 75 18.45 1.30 -19.29
C ARG A 75 18.56 0.16 -20.29
N ALA A 76 18.56 -1.08 -19.81
CA ALA A 76 18.62 -2.26 -20.67
C ALA A 76 17.43 -2.33 -21.67
N GLU A 77 16.32 -1.67 -21.33
CA GLU A 77 15.09 -1.66 -22.11
C GLU A 77 14.79 -0.29 -22.77
N GLY A 78 15.71 0.66 -22.64
CA GLY A 78 15.54 2.01 -23.21
C GLY A 78 14.48 2.85 -22.49
N VAL A 79 14.16 2.55 -21.23
CA VAL A 79 13.19 3.25 -20.39
C VAL A 79 13.89 3.96 -19.23
N ASP A 80 13.58 5.22 -18.98
CA ASP A 80 14.07 5.95 -17.80
C ASP A 80 13.26 5.53 -16.55
N ALA A 81 13.62 4.39 -15.96
CA ALA A 81 12.91 3.78 -14.83
C ALA A 81 13.51 4.23 -13.49
N ASP A 82 13.59 5.54 -13.22
CA ASP A 82 14.09 6.05 -11.95
C ASP A 82 12.97 6.21 -10.91
N PRO A 83 12.97 5.42 -9.80
CA PRO A 83 11.96 5.54 -8.73
C PRO A 83 11.83 6.95 -8.17
N PHE A 84 12.92 7.70 -8.04
CA PHE A 84 12.89 9.06 -7.48
C PHE A 84 12.18 10.05 -8.41
N LYS A 85 12.35 9.91 -9.73
CA LYS A 85 11.62 10.72 -10.70
C LYS A 85 10.13 10.39 -10.69
N LEU A 86 9.78 9.10 -10.55
CA LEU A 86 8.40 8.68 -10.40
C LEU A 86 7.77 9.29 -9.14
N PHE A 87 8.42 9.19 -7.98
CA PHE A 87 7.89 9.80 -6.74
C PHE A 87 7.79 11.32 -6.82
N ALA A 88 8.73 11.98 -7.49
CA ALA A 88 8.65 13.42 -7.73
C ALA A 88 7.39 13.79 -8.56
N SER A 89 6.98 12.93 -9.49
CA SER A 89 5.77 13.16 -10.29
C SER A 89 4.47 13.01 -9.49
N MET A 90 4.51 12.31 -8.34
CA MET A 90 3.35 12.12 -7.45
C MET A 90 3.13 13.30 -6.48
N ALA A 91 4.14 14.14 -6.25
CA ALA A 91 4.14 15.15 -5.19
C ALA A 91 3.04 16.23 -5.31
N ASN A 92 2.42 16.38 -6.48
CA ASN A 92 1.44 17.43 -6.80
C ASN A 92 -0.03 16.97 -6.76
N GLY A 93 -0.33 15.80 -6.21
CA GLY A 93 -1.70 15.27 -6.12
C GLY A 93 -2.61 16.03 -5.13
N PRO A 94 -3.95 15.97 -5.30
CA PRO A 94 -4.91 16.62 -4.41
C PRO A 94 -4.86 15.99 -3.00
N ARG A 95 -4.67 16.81 -1.96
CA ARG A 95 -4.55 16.33 -0.56
C ARG A 95 -5.90 16.12 0.14
N GLY A 96 -6.94 16.86 -0.25
CA GLY A 96 -8.22 16.87 0.47
C GLY A 96 -8.99 15.54 0.50
N ALA A 97 -8.79 14.66 -0.49
CA ALA A 97 -9.41 13.33 -0.50
C ALA A 97 -8.86 12.44 0.64
N TYR A 98 -7.58 12.55 0.95
CA TYR A 98 -6.95 11.77 2.02
C TYR A 98 -7.38 12.21 3.41
N ASP A 99 -7.69 13.50 3.61
CA ASP A 99 -8.28 14.00 4.85
C ASP A 99 -9.64 13.34 5.13
N ALA A 100 -10.43 13.05 4.10
CA ALA A 100 -11.68 12.33 4.23
C ALA A 100 -11.45 10.86 4.67
N MET A 101 -10.44 10.19 4.13
CA MET A 101 -10.09 8.83 4.56
C MET A 101 -9.57 8.80 6.00
N ILE A 102 -8.74 9.78 6.41
CA ILE A 102 -8.30 9.94 7.81
C ILE A 102 -9.51 10.13 8.73
N ALA A 103 -10.46 10.97 8.36
CA ALA A 103 -11.67 11.19 9.14
C ALA A 103 -12.51 9.90 9.28
N ARG A 104 -12.60 9.10 8.21
CA ARG A 104 -13.30 7.80 8.26
C ARG A 104 -12.55 6.78 9.13
N ALA A 105 -11.22 6.71 9.04
CA ALA A 105 -10.42 5.85 9.93
C ALA A 105 -10.63 6.21 11.40
N ARG A 106 -10.68 7.51 11.74
CA ARG A 106 -11.05 7.98 13.09
C ARG A 106 -12.44 7.52 13.52
N ALA A 107 -13.42 7.61 12.61
CA ALA A 107 -14.77 7.14 12.91
C ALA A 107 -14.82 5.62 13.15
N VAL A 108 -14.05 4.82 12.40
CA VAL A 108 -13.89 3.38 12.62
C VAL A 108 -13.35 3.11 14.03
N VAL A 109 -12.27 3.79 14.44
CA VAL A 109 -11.70 3.70 15.79
C VAL A 109 -12.73 4.12 16.86
N GLY A 110 -13.40 5.25 16.67
CA GLY A 110 -14.40 5.77 17.61
C GLY A 110 -15.61 4.86 17.82
N ARG A 111 -15.89 3.94 16.88
CA ARG A 111 -16.94 2.91 16.97
C ARG A 111 -16.45 1.59 17.54
N GLY A 112 -15.18 1.52 17.95
CA GLY A 112 -14.63 0.37 18.66
C GLY A 112 -14.17 -0.78 17.74
N TYR A 113 -14.05 -0.55 16.43
CA TYR A 113 -13.40 -1.52 15.55
C TYR A 113 -11.90 -1.58 15.83
N ARG A 114 -11.31 -2.76 15.73
CA ARG A 114 -9.85 -2.89 15.69
C ARG A 114 -9.32 -2.37 14.35
N THR A 115 -8.16 -1.74 14.38
CA THR A 115 -7.58 -1.14 13.17
C THR A 115 -6.13 -1.52 13.01
N ALA A 116 -5.72 -1.81 11.77
CA ALA A 116 -4.34 -2.04 11.43
C ALA A 116 -3.94 -1.27 10.16
N LEU A 117 -2.70 -0.82 10.11
CA LEU A 117 -2.04 -0.40 8.88
C LEU A 117 -1.14 -1.54 8.40
N VAL A 118 -1.26 -1.93 7.12
CA VAL A 118 -0.48 -2.99 6.49
C VAL A 118 0.14 -2.44 5.22
N THR A 119 1.37 -1.96 5.29
CA THR A 119 2.00 -1.22 4.20
C THR A 119 3.25 -1.89 3.65
N ASN A 120 3.38 -1.91 2.31
CA ASN A 120 4.66 -2.13 1.67
C ASN A 120 5.43 -0.81 1.68
N ASN A 121 6.50 -0.74 2.46
CA ASN A 121 7.27 0.48 2.63
C ASN A 121 8.77 0.18 2.73
N VAL A 122 9.57 1.22 2.81
CA VAL A 122 11.02 1.10 2.86
C VAL A 122 11.57 1.74 4.13
N VAL A 123 12.66 1.20 4.65
CA VAL A 123 13.29 1.64 5.91
C VAL A 123 13.57 3.15 5.91
N GLU A 124 14.07 3.69 4.79
CA GLU A 124 14.47 5.08 4.66
C GLU A 124 13.30 6.07 4.67
N PHE A 125 12.06 5.60 4.38
CA PHE A 125 10.87 6.46 4.41
C PHE A 125 10.12 6.40 5.74
N ARG A 126 10.52 5.53 6.66
CA ARG A 126 9.81 5.26 7.92
C ARG A 126 9.45 6.51 8.73
N GLU A 127 10.42 7.38 8.97
CA GLU A 127 10.16 8.61 9.73
C GLU A 127 9.28 9.60 8.97
N SER A 128 9.38 9.62 7.64
CA SER A 128 8.63 10.54 6.79
C SER A 128 7.15 10.16 6.71
N TRP A 129 6.85 8.90 6.42
CA TRP A 129 5.46 8.48 6.27
C TRP A 129 4.70 8.52 7.60
N ARG A 130 5.36 8.21 8.73
CA ARG A 130 4.74 8.29 10.06
C ARG A 130 4.33 9.71 10.46
N LYS A 131 4.93 10.73 9.84
CA LYS A 131 4.55 12.14 10.02
C LYS A 131 3.38 12.59 9.12
N MET A 132 3.02 11.80 8.11
CA MET A 132 1.97 12.15 7.15
C MET A 132 0.56 11.89 7.69
N LEU A 133 0.41 11.01 8.67
CA LEU A 133 -0.87 10.71 9.34
C LEU A 133 -0.62 10.37 10.81
N PRO A 134 -1.63 10.57 11.68
CA PRO A 134 -1.53 10.25 13.12
C PRO A 134 -1.66 8.73 13.35
N ALA A 135 -0.64 7.96 12.93
CA ALA A 135 -0.69 6.50 12.88
C ALA A 135 -1.02 5.88 14.25
N ASP A 136 -0.42 6.40 15.33
CA ASP A 136 -0.64 5.88 16.69
C ASP A 136 -2.07 6.15 17.22
N GLU A 137 -2.76 7.17 16.64
CA GLU A 137 -4.16 7.46 16.95
C GLU A 137 -5.11 6.55 16.15
N LEU A 138 -4.74 6.25 14.90
CA LEU A 138 -5.61 5.55 13.95
C LEU A 138 -5.48 4.02 14.00
N PHE A 139 -4.31 3.50 14.38
CA PHE A 139 -4.04 2.07 14.25
C PHE A 139 -3.50 1.46 15.54
N GLN A 140 -4.16 0.39 15.99
CA GLN A 140 -3.69 -0.43 17.12
C GLN A 140 -2.49 -1.28 16.71
N VAL A 141 -2.41 -1.63 15.43
CA VAL A 141 -1.33 -2.43 14.84
C VAL A 141 -0.81 -1.73 13.60
N VAL A 142 0.51 -1.61 13.50
CA VAL A 142 1.19 -1.11 12.29
C VAL A 142 2.16 -2.19 11.83
N VAL A 143 1.95 -2.70 10.60
CA VAL A 143 2.80 -3.68 9.96
C VAL A 143 3.46 -3.03 8.74
N ASP A 144 4.73 -2.69 8.90
CA ASP A 144 5.59 -2.17 7.84
C ASP A 144 6.42 -3.32 7.28
N SER A 145 6.33 -3.59 5.99
CA SER A 145 6.99 -4.70 5.32
C SER A 145 8.49 -4.74 5.56
N SER A 146 9.13 -3.57 5.62
CA SER A 146 10.58 -3.45 5.82
C SER A 146 11.02 -3.84 7.24
N GLU A 147 10.11 -3.76 8.22
CA GLU A 147 10.37 -4.18 9.60
C GLU A 147 10.16 -5.69 9.79
N VAL A 148 9.06 -6.21 9.21
CA VAL A 148 8.67 -7.61 9.40
C VAL A 148 9.26 -8.55 8.35
N ARG A 149 9.95 -8.03 7.35
CA ARG A 149 10.57 -8.76 6.23
C ARG A 149 9.57 -9.61 5.43
N MET A 150 8.34 -9.13 5.36
CA MET A 150 7.25 -9.71 4.60
C MET A 150 6.53 -8.59 3.86
N ARG A 151 6.20 -8.79 2.58
CA ARG A 151 5.47 -7.80 1.80
C ARG A 151 4.17 -8.37 1.21
N LYS A 152 3.19 -7.52 0.94
CA LYS A 152 2.03 -7.87 0.12
C LYS A 152 2.49 -8.12 -1.33
N PRO A 153 1.90 -9.03 -2.09
CA PRO A 153 0.72 -9.85 -1.78
C PRO A 153 1.01 -11.18 -1.07
N ASN A 154 2.20 -11.37 -0.48
CA ASN A 154 2.51 -12.61 0.25
C ASN A 154 1.53 -12.77 1.43
N PRO A 155 0.79 -13.91 1.53
CA PRO A 155 -0.19 -14.11 2.58
C PRO A 155 0.41 -14.12 4.01
N ALA A 156 1.72 -14.26 4.13
CA ALA A 156 2.40 -14.24 5.44
C ALA A 156 2.20 -12.91 6.18
N ILE A 157 2.22 -11.76 5.46
CA ILE A 157 2.06 -10.44 6.09
C ILE A 157 0.64 -10.27 6.67
N PHE A 158 -0.39 -10.77 5.99
CA PHE A 158 -1.76 -10.73 6.49
C PHE A 158 -1.95 -11.63 7.71
N ARG A 159 -1.41 -12.87 7.68
CA ARG A 159 -1.44 -13.77 8.85
C ARG A 159 -0.72 -13.16 10.04
N HIS A 160 0.42 -12.51 9.81
CA HIS A 160 1.15 -11.80 10.86
C HIS A 160 0.31 -10.64 11.44
N THR A 161 -0.34 -9.85 10.59
CA THR A 161 -1.25 -8.77 11.02
C THR A 161 -2.41 -9.30 11.86
N LEU A 162 -3.06 -10.38 11.43
CA LEU A 162 -4.15 -11.01 12.17
C LEU A 162 -3.68 -11.53 13.54
N ALA A 163 -2.49 -12.12 13.61
CA ALA A 163 -1.91 -12.56 14.88
C ALA A 163 -1.68 -11.40 15.86
N LEU A 164 -1.22 -10.24 15.35
CA LEU A 164 -1.04 -9.04 16.18
C LEU A 164 -2.37 -8.40 16.60
N LEU A 165 -3.39 -8.45 15.74
CA LEU A 165 -4.74 -8.01 16.08
C LEU A 165 -5.40 -8.89 17.14
N GLY A 166 -4.91 -10.13 17.30
CA GLY A 166 -5.40 -11.06 18.30
C GLY A 166 -6.69 -11.76 17.87
N ASP A 167 -7.69 -11.86 18.75
CA ASP A 167 -8.91 -12.64 18.58
C ASP A 167 -9.88 -12.05 17.54
N VAL A 168 -9.46 -12.08 16.24
CA VAL A 168 -10.27 -11.66 15.08
C VAL A 168 -10.05 -12.67 13.95
N ALA A 169 -11.13 -13.28 13.47
CA ALA A 169 -11.08 -14.18 12.33
C ALA A 169 -10.94 -13.39 11.00
N PRO A 170 -10.32 -13.97 9.95
CA PRO A 170 -10.21 -13.31 8.65
C PRO A 170 -11.55 -12.79 8.11
N GLU A 171 -12.64 -13.57 8.25
CA GLU A 171 -13.99 -13.23 7.77
C GLU A 171 -14.65 -12.08 8.56
N GLU A 172 -14.04 -11.68 9.68
CA GLU A 172 -14.43 -10.53 10.50
C GLU A 172 -13.61 -9.29 10.17
N CYS A 173 -12.75 -9.35 9.14
CA CYS A 173 -11.89 -8.27 8.71
C CYS A 173 -12.31 -7.67 7.37
N LEU A 174 -12.10 -6.37 7.23
CA LEU A 174 -12.13 -5.63 5.97
C LEU A 174 -10.71 -5.16 5.65
N PHE A 175 -10.28 -5.20 4.39
CA PHE A 175 -8.99 -4.68 3.95
C PHE A 175 -9.17 -3.73 2.77
N LEU A 176 -8.60 -2.53 2.87
CA LEU A 176 -8.61 -1.50 1.84
C LEU A 176 -7.21 -1.34 1.26
N ASP A 177 -7.07 -1.48 -0.07
CA ASP A 177 -5.79 -1.36 -0.78
C ASP A 177 -6.05 -0.93 -2.23
N ASP A 178 -5.12 -0.20 -2.85
CA ASP A 178 -5.24 0.25 -4.24
C ASP A 178 -4.68 -0.75 -5.27
N ALA A 179 -3.97 -1.78 -4.81
CA ALA A 179 -3.47 -2.87 -5.65
C ALA A 179 -4.43 -4.08 -5.61
N ALA A 180 -5.02 -4.41 -6.77
CA ALA A 180 -5.96 -5.54 -6.89
C ALA A 180 -5.34 -6.86 -6.40
N SER A 181 -4.05 -7.11 -6.68
CA SER A 181 -3.35 -8.31 -6.24
C SER A 181 -3.24 -8.44 -4.72
N ASN A 182 -3.11 -7.34 -4.00
CA ASN A 182 -3.10 -7.32 -2.53
C ASN A 182 -4.50 -7.64 -1.99
N VAL A 183 -5.54 -7.05 -2.59
CA VAL A 183 -6.94 -7.32 -2.26
C VAL A 183 -7.25 -8.81 -2.48
N GLU A 184 -6.93 -9.37 -3.65
CA GLU A 184 -7.12 -10.78 -3.97
C GLU A 184 -6.39 -11.71 -3.00
N ALA A 185 -5.16 -11.35 -2.59
CA ALA A 185 -4.39 -12.14 -1.63
C ALA A 185 -5.04 -12.16 -0.24
N ALA A 186 -5.63 -11.05 0.20
CA ALA A 186 -6.39 -10.96 1.43
C ALA A 186 -7.70 -11.77 1.34
N GLU A 187 -8.41 -11.70 0.21
CA GLU A 187 -9.66 -12.44 -0.02
C GLU A 187 -9.46 -13.96 -0.02
N LYS A 188 -8.32 -14.45 -0.55
CA LYS A 188 -7.95 -15.87 -0.48
C LYS A 188 -7.78 -16.39 0.96
N LEU A 189 -7.59 -15.49 1.93
CA LEU A 189 -7.54 -15.81 3.36
C LEU A 189 -8.90 -15.66 4.05
N GLY A 190 -9.93 -15.18 3.35
CA GLY A 190 -11.26 -14.91 3.91
C GLY A 190 -11.46 -13.47 4.37
N ILE A 191 -10.46 -12.59 4.28
CA ILE A 191 -10.59 -11.16 4.57
C ILE A 191 -11.43 -10.52 3.46
N ARG A 192 -12.41 -9.68 3.80
CA ARG A 192 -13.19 -8.95 2.80
C ARG A 192 -12.36 -7.83 2.20
N GLY A 193 -12.19 -7.81 0.87
CA GLY A 193 -11.42 -6.82 0.14
C GLY A 193 -12.25 -5.61 -0.31
N VAL A 194 -11.63 -4.44 -0.33
CA VAL A 194 -12.13 -3.22 -0.96
C VAL A 194 -11.00 -2.62 -1.80
N LEU A 195 -11.16 -2.67 -3.11
CA LEU A 195 -10.21 -2.03 -4.03
C LEU A 195 -10.44 -0.51 -4.01
N VAL A 196 -9.44 0.21 -3.55
CA VAL A 196 -9.42 1.67 -3.52
C VAL A 196 -8.99 2.20 -4.87
N LYS A 197 -9.80 3.08 -5.46
CA LYS A 197 -9.49 3.76 -6.73
C LYS A 197 -9.01 5.18 -6.45
N SER A 198 -8.49 5.86 -7.46
CA SER A 198 -8.08 7.27 -7.39
C SER A 198 -9.22 8.19 -6.92
N ASP A 199 -10.48 7.86 -7.25
CA ASP A 199 -11.66 8.41 -6.58
C ASP A 199 -11.99 7.54 -5.37
N LEU A 200 -11.88 8.09 -4.17
CA LEU A 200 -12.11 7.39 -2.90
C LEU A 200 -13.59 7.15 -2.59
N ALA A 201 -14.53 7.62 -3.42
CA ALA A 201 -15.96 7.60 -3.13
C ALA A 201 -16.48 6.19 -2.82
N ASP A 202 -16.10 5.19 -3.63
CA ASP A 202 -16.52 3.79 -3.43
C ASP A 202 -15.97 3.23 -2.11
N ALA A 203 -14.69 3.51 -1.80
CA ALA A 203 -14.05 3.04 -0.57
C ALA A 203 -14.65 3.70 0.68
N LEU A 204 -14.94 4.99 0.61
CA LEU A 204 -15.62 5.71 1.69
C LEU A 204 -17.05 5.18 1.90
N ALA A 205 -17.79 4.91 0.82
CA ALA A 205 -19.12 4.32 0.91
C ALA A 205 -19.08 2.90 1.52
N ALA A 206 -18.06 2.09 1.19
CA ALA A 206 -17.87 0.78 1.81
C ALA A 206 -17.62 0.87 3.32
N LEU A 207 -16.82 1.84 3.77
CA LEU A 207 -16.63 2.12 5.20
C LEU A 207 -17.92 2.62 5.85
N ASP A 208 -18.67 3.51 5.20
CA ASP A 208 -19.95 4.02 5.72
C ASP A 208 -20.99 2.90 5.91
N ALA A 209 -20.98 1.88 5.05
CA ALA A 209 -21.86 0.72 5.18
C ALA A 209 -21.51 -0.16 6.40
N LEU A 210 -20.30 -0.03 6.96
CA LEU A 210 -19.87 -0.69 8.20
C LEU A 210 -20.18 0.15 9.44
N LEU A 211 -20.15 1.46 9.27
CA LEU A 211 -20.36 2.44 10.34
C LEU A 211 -21.86 2.68 10.59
#